data_fc755745c7369973247c7f22a1d4d58f
#
_entry.id   fc755745c7369973247c7f22a1d4d58f
#
_cell.length_a   1.000
_cell.length_b   1.000
_cell.length_c   1.000
_cell.angle_alpha   90.00
_cell.angle_beta   90.00
_cell.angle_gamma   90.00
#
_symmetry.space_group_name_H-M   'P 1'
#
loop_
_entity.id
_entity.type
_entity.pdbx_description
1 polymer ?
#
loop_
_entity_poly.entity_id
_entity_poly.type
_entity_poly.pdbx_seq_one_letter_code
_entity_poly.pdbx_strand_id
1 'polypeptide(L)'
;MLRFASSVMMVSGTLLIADAAVTLLWQEPVSAVVASREQGHLREFLVHPPPRLIRKMPLKGDAIGRIEIPAIGVDEYVVEGTDLANLRKGPGHYPETPLPGQHGTAAIAGHRTTYGAPFRKIDDLQRGQKIAVDMPYGHYLYRVERTKIVSPTDLSVLDRVRHDRLVLSACHPLYSAAERIVVFSRLARRGPPRVTRRG
;
A
#
# COMPACT_ATOMS: atom_id res chain seq x y z
N MET A 1 12.35 16.00 -49.06
CA MET A 1 12.70 16.37 -47.65
C MET A 1 11.50 16.75 -46.80
N LEU A 2 10.59 17.65 -47.30
CA LEU A 2 9.41 18.11 -46.53
C LEU A 2 8.46 16.99 -46.10
N ARG A 3 8.17 16.02 -46.98
CA ARG A 3 7.30 14.85 -46.72
C ARG A 3 7.91 13.91 -45.64
N PHE A 4 9.20 13.74 -45.67
CA PHE A 4 9.90 12.92 -44.67
C PHE A 4 9.89 13.56 -43.28
N ALA A 5 10.14 14.87 -43.20
CA ALA A 5 10.06 15.63 -41.95
C ALA A 5 8.63 15.61 -41.36
N SER A 6 7.60 15.76 -42.23
CA SER A 6 6.20 15.66 -41.80
C SER A 6 5.84 14.27 -41.24
N SER A 7 6.29 13.20 -41.90
CA SER A 7 6.06 11.82 -41.41
C SER A 7 6.76 11.55 -40.06
N VAL A 8 7.98 12.02 -39.87
CA VAL A 8 8.69 11.91 -38.62
C VAL A 8 7.97 12.64 -37.50
N MET A 9 7.54 13.87 -37.74
CA MET A 9 6.75 14.65 -36.77
C MET A 9 5.43 13.96 -36.38
N MET A 10 4.74 13.39 -37.36
CA MET A 10 3.48 12.69 -37.13
C MET A 10 3.65 11.44 -36.30
N VAL A 11 4.67 10.63 -36.59
CA VAL A 11 5.01 9.42 -35.81
C VAL A 11 5.44 9.79 -34.40
N SER A 12 6.30 10.80 -34.24
CA SER A 12 6.74 11.25 -32.91
C SER A 12 5.57 11.80 -32.08
N GLY A 13 4.68 12.59 -32.69
CA GLY A 13 3.49 13.11 -32.03
C GLY A 13 2.52 11.99 -31.58
N THR A 14 2.31 10.99 -32.44
CA THR A 14 1.47 9.83 -32.09
C THR A 14 2.07 9.02 -30.97
N LEU A 15 3.39 8.80 -30.95
CA LEU A 15 4.08 8.10 -29.86
C LEU A 15 3.98 8.85 -28.54
N LEU A 16 4.13 10.18 -28.55
CA LEU A 16 3.98 10.99 -27.33
C LEU A 16 2.55 10.97 -26.81
N ILE A 17 1.54 11.01 -27.67
CA ILE A 17 0.13 10.91 -27.27
C ILE A 17 -0.16 9.51 -26.71
N ALA A 18 0.36 8.46 -27.36
CA ALA A 18 0.20 7.09 -26.87
C ALA A 18 0.86 6.90 -25.51
N ASP A 19 2.08 7.41 -25.31
CA ASP A 19 2.79 7.38 -24.02
C ASP A 19 2.01 8.13 -22.94
N ALA A 20 1.55 9.33 -23.22
CA ALA A 20 0.71 10.11 -22.31
C ALA A 20 -0.59 9.38 -21.96
N ALA A 21 -1.25 8.75 -22.95
CA ALA A 21 -2.46 7.98 -22.72
C ALA A 21 -2.19 6.74 -21.86
N VAL A 22 -1.10 6.01 -22.12
CA VAL A 22 -0.69 4.86 -21.30
C VAL A 22 -0.38 5.29 -19.87
N THR A 23 0.34 6.39 -19.70
CA THR A 23 0.70 6.92 -18.36
C THR A 23 -0.53 7.38 -17.57
N LEU A 24 -1.50 8.00 -18.24
CA LEU A 24 -2.74 8.50 -17.60
C LEU A 24 -3.76 7.41 -17.32
N LEU A 25 -3.91 6.44 -18.24
CA LEU A 25 -4.94 5.41 -18.17
C LEU A 25 -4.46 4.13 -17.50
N TRP A 26 -3.20 3.84 -17.63
CA TRP A 26 -2.58 2.61 -17.11
C TRP A 26 -1.36 2.98 -16.30
N GLN A 27 -1.44 2.82 -15.00
CA GLN A 27 -0.33 3.03 -14.04
C GLN A 27 1.04 2.83 -14.69
N GLU A 28 2.02 3.68 -14.39
CA GLU A 28 3.37 3.58 -14.99
C GLU A 28 3.85 2.12 -15.11
N PRO A 29 3.87 1.52 -16.30
CA PRO A 29 4.06 0.07 -16.44
C PRO A 29 5.43 -0.39 -15.94
N VAL A 30 6.45 0.47 -16.04
CA VAL A 30 7.81 0.16 -15.57
C VAL A 30 7.84 0.07 -14.04
N SER A 31 7.24 1.03 -13.34
CA SER A 31 7.21 1.02 -11.88
C SER A 31 6.36 -0.12 -11.33
N ALA A 32 5.31 -0.53 -12.05
CA ALA A 32 4.49 -1.68 -11.70
C ALA A 32 5.27 -3.01 -11.80
N VAL A 33 6.09 -3.18 -12.84
CA VAL A 33 6.96 -4.37 -12.97
C VAL A 33 7.99 -4.44 -11.85
N VAL A 34 8.59 -3.30 -11.48
CA VAL A 34 9.54 -3.23 -10.35
C VAL A 34 8.82 -3.64 -9.06
N ALA A 35 7.67 -3.05 -8.77
CA ALA A 35 6.88 -3.38 -7.58
C ALA A 35 6.50 -4.88 -7.53
N SER A 36 6.07 -5.45 -8.65
CA SER A 36 5.70 -6.88 -8.73
C SER A 36 6.88 -7.81 -8.40
N ARG A 37 8.10 -7.48 -8.85
CA ARG A 37 9.31 -8.26 -8.51
C ARG A 37 9.62 -8.15 -7.02
N GLU A 38 9.58 -6.95 -6.47
CA GLU A 38 9.80 -6.71 -5.05
C GLU A 38 8.76 -7.44 -4.18
N GLN A 39 7.49 -7.45 -4.60
CA GLN A 39 6.44 -8.22 -3.93
C GLN A 39 6.73 -9.73 -3.91
N GLY A 40 7.33 -10.26 -4.98
CA GLY A 40 7.84 -11.63 -5.01
C GLY A 40 8.90 -11.91 -3.93
N HIS A 41 9.87 -11.02 -3.77
CA HIS A 41 10.91 -11.13 -2.74
C HIS A 41 10.33 -11.00 -1.32
N LEU A 42 9.40 -10.07 -1.10
CA LEU A 42 8.72 -9.91 0.19
C LEU A 42 7.91 -11.16 0.56
N ARG A 43 7.25 -11.78 -0.43
CA ARG A 43 6.54 -13.05 -0.25
C ARG A 43 7.49 -14.15 0.19
N GLU A 44 8.60 -14.34 -0.52
CA GLU A 44 9.59 -15.38 -0.22
C GLU A 44 10.16 -15.22 1.19
N PHE A 45 10.48 -13.99 1.58
CA PHE A 45 10.95 -13.66 2.92
C PHE A 45 9.96 -14.08 4.03
N LEU A 46 8.65 -13.98 3.78
CA LEU A 46 7.60 -14.33 4.75
C LEU A 46 7.25 -15.82 4.75
N VAL A 47 7.70 -16.61 3.78
CA VAL A 47 7.56 -18.09 3.83
C VAL A 47 8.35 -18.65 5.02
N HIS A 48 9.54 -18.09 5.30
CA HIS A 48 10.39 -18.46 6.42
C HIS A 48 10.75 -17.22 7.27
N PRO A 49 9.77 -16.67 8.02
CA PRO A 49 10.00 -15.42 8.74
C PRO A 49 11.04 -15.58 9.82
N PRO A 50 12.01 -14.68 9.94
CA PRO A 50 13.00 -14.75 10.99
C PRO A 50 12.35 -14.59 12.38
N PRO A 51 12.94 -15.20 13.45
CA PRO A 51 12.37 -15.16 14.80
C PRO A 51 12.06 -13.77 15.33
N ARG A 52 12.80 -12.74 14.89
CA ARG A 52 12.53 -11.33 15.27
C ARG A 52 11.15 -10.84 14.83
N LEU A 53 10.64 -11.28 13.66
CA LEU A 53 9.29 -10.91 13.22
C LEU A 53 8.20 -11.55 14.08
N ILE A 54 8.39 -12.80 14.49
CA ILE A 54 7.49 -13.48 15.42
C ILE A 54 7.49 -12.76 16.77
N ARG A 55 8.66 -12.25 17.20
CA ARG A 55 8.82 -11.43 18.40
C ARG A 55 8.37 -9.98 18.22
N LYS A 56 7.82 -9.62 17.05
CA LYS A 56 7.32 -8.27 16.71
C LYS A 56 8.41 -7.19 16.74
N MET A 57 9.61 -7.53 16.26
CA MET A 57 10.79 -6.67 16.17
C MET A 57 11.31 -6.63 14.72
N PRO A 58 10.55 -6.08 13.77
CA PRO A 58 11.01 -5.96 12.39
C PRO A 58 12.16 -4.96 12.27
N LEU A 59 12.99 -5.17 11.27
CA LEU A 59 13.96 -4.17 10.83
C LEU A 59 13.40 -3.43 9.63
N LYS A 60 13.82 -2.19 9.46
CA LYS A 60 13.47 -1.39 8.29
C LYS A 60 13.78 -2.14 7.00
N GLY A 61 12.78 -2.23 6.11
CA GLY A 61 12.87 -2.97 4.86
C GLY A 61 12.46 -4.44 4.94
N ASP A 62 12.22 -5.00 6.14
CA ASP A 62 11.65 -6.35 6.28
C ASP A 62 10.23 -6.40 5.71
N ALA A 63 9.86 -7.53 5.09
CA ALA A 63 8.45 -7.86 4.91
C ALA A 63 7.85 -8.22 6.27
N ILE A 64 6.76 -7.55 6.66
CA ILE A 64 6.16 -7.75 7.99
C ILE A 64 4.88 -8.55 7.97
N GLY A 65 4.18 -8.60 6.83
CA GLY A 65 2.90 -9.27 6.70
C GLY A 65 2.29 -9.07 5.31
N ARG A 66 1.05 -9.51 5.15
CA ARG A 66 0.27 -9.37 3.92
C ARG A 66 -1.03 -8.65 4.22
N ILE A 67 -1.41 -7.70 3.39
CA ILE A 67 -2.69 -6.97 3.48
C ILE A 67 -3.60 -7.37 2.32
N GLU A 68 -4.84 -7.74 2.65
CA GLU A 68 -5.90 -8.03 1.69
C GLU A 68 -7.07 -7.07 1.89
N ILE A 69 -7.48 -6.38 0.81
CA ILE A 69 -8.66 -5.50 0.80
C ILE A 69 -9.51 -5.84 -0.44
N PRO A 70 -10.36 -6.86 -0.37
CA PRO A 70 -11.08 -7.37 -1.55
C PRO A 70 -11.93 -6.32 -2.26
N ALA A 71 -12.48 -5.36 -1.51
CA ALA A 71 -13.34 -4.31 -2.05
C ALA A 71 -12.66 -3.43 -3.11
N ILE A 72 -11.33 -3.33 -3.06
CA ILE A 72 -10.53 -2.51 -3.99
C ILE A 72 -9.45 -3.32 -4.71
N GLY A 73 -9.48 -4.66 -4.57
CA GLY A 73 -8.57 -5.59 -5.25
C GLY A 73 -7.13 -5.57 -4.74
N VAL A 74 -6.89 -5.15 -3.49
CA VAL A 74 -5.54 -5.15 -2.89
C VAL A 74 -5.23 -6.53 -2.32
N ASP A 75 -4.05 -7.03 -2.67
CA ASP A 75 -3.45 -8.26 -2.17
C ASP A 75 -1.92 -8.10 -2.21
N GLU A 76 -1.33 -7.50 -1.16
CA GLU A 76 0.04 -7.02 -1.18
C GLU A 76 0.79 -7.36 0.11
N TYR A 77 2.09 -7.57 -0.01
CA TYR A 77 3.00 -7.72 1.13
C TYR A 77 3.41 -6.35 1.65
N VAL A 78 3.35 -6.19 2.96
CA VAL A 78 3.65 -4.94 3.67
C VAL A 78 5.11 -4.94 4.11
N VAL A 79 5.81 -3.84 3.87
CA VAL A 79 7.20 -3.63 4.27
C VAL A 79 7.29 -2.73 5.52
N GLU A 80 8.29 -2.93 6.35
CA GLU A 80 8.59 -2.01 7.46
C GLU A 80 9.28 -0.75 6.96
N GLY A 81 8.67 0.43 7.20
CA GLY A 81 9.17 1.74 6.78
C GLY A 81 8.35 2.37 5.67
N THR A 82 8.28 3.70 5.70
CA THR A 82 7.50 4.53 4.76
C THR A 82 8.35 5.48 3.92
N ASP A 83 9.68 5.30 3.94
CA ASP A 83 10.54 6.04 3.01
C ASP A 83 10.38 5.56 1.57
N LEU A 84 10.84 6.37 0.63
CA LEU A 84 10.67 6.13 -0.79
C LEU A 84 11.18 4.74 -1.25
N ALA A 85 12.31 4.28 -0.70
CA ALA A 85 12.91 3.01 -1.09
C ALA A 85 12.02 1.82 -0.66
N ASN A 86 11.36 1.92 0.49
CA ASN A 86 10.45 0.90 1.00
C ASN A 86 9.08 0.96 0.31
N LEU A 87 8.50 2.15 0.13
CA LEU A 87 7.21 2.30 -0.57
C LEU A 87 7.25 1.87 -2.04
N ARG A 88 8.43 1.85 -2.68
CA ARG A 88 8.61 1.26 -4.02
C ARG A 88 8.37 -0.25 -4.06
N LYS A 89 8.56 -0.94 -2.94
CA LYS A 89 8.37 -2.39 -2.81
C LYS A 89 6.90 -2.78 -2.60
N GLY A 90 6.11 -1.88 -2.00
CA GLY A 90 4.70 -2.11 -1.67
C GLY A 90 4.18 -1.19 -0.58
N PRO A 91 3.04 -1.49 0.03
CA PRO A 91 2.54 -0.76 1.20
C PRO A 91 3.56 -0.81 2.34
N GLY A 92 3.82 0.34 2.99
CA GLY A 92 4.80 0.48 4.05
C GLY A 92 4.16 0.79 5.40
N HIS A 93 4.58 0.09 6.45
CA HIS A 93 4.18 0.36 7.83
C HIS A 93 4.95 1.56 8.39
N TYR A 94 4.29 2.40 9.16
CA TYR A 94 4.92 3.50 9.90
C TYR A 94 5.64 2.97 11.14
N PRO A 95 6.99 2.99 11.20
CA PRO A 95 7.76 2.38 12.30
C PRO A 95 7.45 2.94 13.69
N GLU A 96 6.96 4.19 13.76
CA GLU A 96 6.60 4.88 15.00
C GLU A 96 5.24 4.43 15.54
N THR A 97 4.51 3.58 14.80
CA THR A 97 3.21 3.07 15.19
C THR A 97 3.28 1.59 15.60
N PRO A 98 2.35 1.10 16.43
CA PRO A 98 2.26 -0.32 16.74
C PRO A 98 2.06 -1.16 15.48
N LEU A 99 2.63 -2.37 15.43
CA LEU A 99 2.38 -3.32 14.35
C LEU A 99 0.89 -3.75 14.31
N PRO A 100 0.34 -4.11 13.14
CA PRO A 100 -1.01 -4.60 13.03
C PRO A 100 -1.33 -5.72 14.03
N GLY A 101 -2.44 -5.58 14.75
CA GLY A 101 -2.85 -6.50 15.81
C GLY A 101 -2.26 -6.21 17.18
N GLN A 102 -1.35 -5.29 17.34
CA GLN A 102 -0.95 -4.76 18.64
C GLN A 102 -1.96 -3.71 19.16
N HIS A 103 -1.84 -3.35 20.44
CA HIS A 103 -2.69 -2.32 21.04
C HIS A 103 -2.36 -0.92 20.51
N GLY A 104 -3.39 -0.21 20.09
CA GLY A 104 -3.30 1.17 19.63
C GLY A 104 -3.59 1.34 18.14
N THR A 105 -2.98 2.35 17.53
CA THR A 105 -3.16 2.69 16.12
C THR A 105 -1.96 2.21 15.30
N ALA A 106 -2.15 1.16 14.52
CA ALA A 106 -1.21 0.76 13.46
C ALA A 106 -1.46 1.61 12.21
N ALA A 107 -0.43 1.93 11.44
CA ALA A 107 -0.59 2.71 10.23
C ALA A 107 0.21 2.14 9.05
N ILE A 108 -0.40 2.14 7.86
CA ILE A 108 0.20 1.66 6.61
C ILE A 108 -0.02 2.72 5.53
N ALA A 109 1.06 3.14 4.87
CA ALA A 109 1.02 4.01 3.70
C ALA A 109 1.10 3.20 2.40
N GLY A 110 0.56 3.74 1.30
CA GLY A 110 0.73 3.14 -0.02
C GLY A 110 0.60 4.15 -1.14
N HIS A 111 1.24 3.85 -2.27
CA HIS A 111 1.13 4.68 -3.47
C HIS A 111 -0.27 4.62 -4.09
N ARG A 112 -0.70 5.73 -4.74
CA ARG A 112 -1.96 5.79 -5.50
C ARG A 112 -1.78 5.75 -7.01
N THR A 113 -0.58 6.05 -7.52
CA THR A 113 -0.36 6.24 -8.97
C THR A 113 0.86 5.51 -9.51
N THR A 114 1.82 5.15 -8.67
CA THR A 114 3.09 4.52 -9.05
C THR A 114 3.31 3.21 -8.29
N TYR A 115 4.28 2.42 -8.73
CA TYR A 115 4.72 1.18 -8.07
C TYR A 115 3.55 0.23 -7.76
N GLY A 116 2.78 -0.13 -8.79
CA GLY A 116 1.59 -0.97 -8.66
C GLY A 116 0.38 -0.28 -8.05
N ALA A 117 0.55 0.94 -7.54
CA ALA A 117 -0.50 1.79 -6.97
C ALA A 117 -1.47 1.03 -6.04
N PRO A 118 -0.96 0.36 -4.98
CA PRO A 118 -1.77 -0.52 -4.15
C PRO A 118 -3.00 0.17 -3.56
N PHE A 119 -2.92 1.48 -3.31
CA PHE A 119 -4.03 2.25 -2.75
C PHE A 119 -4.70 3.19 -3.77
N ARG A 120 -4.66 2.84 -5.08
CA ARG A 120 -5.28 3.65 -6.14
C ARG A 120 -6.75 3.94 -5.87
N LYS A 121 -7.49 2.92 -5.45
CA LYS A 121 -8.94 2.95 -5.20
C LYS A 121 -9.29 3.07 -3.70
N ILE A 122 -8.40 3.61 -2.89
CA ILE A 122 -8.63 3.72 -1.44
C ILE A 122 -9.84 4.59 -1.09
N ASP A 123 -10.19 5.53 -1.97
CA ASP A 123 -11.37 6.39 -1.89
C ASP A 123 -12.70 5.66 -2.12
N ASP A 124 -12.66 4.49 -2.78
CA ASP A 124 -13.85 3.64 -2.97
C ASP A 124 -14.23 2.87 -1.69
N LEU A 125 -13.37 2.89 -0.67
CA LEU A 125 -13.61 2.14 0.56
C LEU A 125 -14.78 2.71 1.37
N GLN A 126 -15.74 1.84 1.65
CA GLN A 126 -16.95 2.18 2.37
C GLN A 126 -16.96 1.58 3.79
N ARG A 127 -17.70 2.22 4.68
CA ARG A 127 -17.89 1.75 6.06
C ARG A 127 -18.35 0.29 6.11
N GLY A 128 -17.72 -0.49 6.99
CA GLY A 128 -18.02 -1.91 7.19
C GLY A 128 -17.23 -2.86 6.29
N GLN A 129 -16.57 -2.38 5.23
CA GLN A 129 -15.73 -3.22 4.38
C GLN A 129 -14.53 -3.77 5.13
N LYS A 130 -14.04 -4.93 4.67
CA LYS A 130 -13.03 -5.72 5.35
C LYS A 130 -11.63 -5.34 4.87
N ILE A 131 -10.71 -5.23 5.83
CA ILE A 131 -9.28 -5.18 5.61
C ILE A 131 -8.68 -6.33 6.44
N ALA A 132 -8.08 -7.29 5.80
CA ALA A 132 -7.39 -8.39 6.48
C ALA A 132 -5.88 -8.14 6.47
N VAL A 133 -5.22 -8.40 7.59
CA VAL A 133 -3.76 -8.32 7.72
C VAL A 133 -3.26 -9.64 8.31
N ASP A 134 -2.48 -10.36 7.51
CA ASP A 134 -1.81 -11.59 7.92
C ASP A 134 -0.37 -11.27 8.35
N MET A 135 -0.10 -11.45 9.63
CA MET A 135 1.22 -11.27 10.23
C MET A 135 1.82 -12.62 10.61
N PRO A 136 3.15 -12.76 10.74
CA PRO A 136 3.77 -14.01 11.20
C PRO A 136 3.27 -14.51 12.55
N TYR A 137 2.70 -13.63 13.36
CA TYR A 137 2.20 -13.91 14.70
C TYR A 137 0.67 -13.91 14.84
N GLY A 138 -0.09 -13.69 13.76
CA GLY A 138 -1.56 -13.70 13.81
C GLY A 138 -2.24 -13.18 12.57
N HIS A 139 -3.54 -13.46 12.47
CA HIS A 139 -4.44 -12.93 11.46
C HIS A 139 -5.38 -11.89 12.07
N TYR A 140 -5.49 -10.72 11.45
CA TYR A 140 -6.24 -9.59 11.98
C TYR A 140 -7.23 -9.08 10.94
N LEU A 141 -8.52 -9.08 11.31
CA LEU A 141 -9.59 -8.55 10.47
C LEU A 141 -10.04 -7.20 11.02
N TYR A 142 -9.91 -6.18 10.22
CA TYR A 142 -10.40 -4.83 10.50
C TYR A 142 -11.65 -4.53 9.68
N ARG A 143 -12.46 -3.57 10.17
CA ARG A 143 -13.62 -3.02 9.48
C ARG A 143 -13.44 -1.52 9.31
N VAL A 144 -13.63 -1.02 8.09
CA VAL A 144 -13.61 0.42 7.79
C VAL A 144 -14.66 1.13 8.60
N GLU A 145 -14.28 2.20 9.27
CA GLU A 145 -15.18 3.07 10.04
C GLU A 145 -15.50 4.36 9.28
N ARG A 146 -14.49 5.02 8.74
CA ARG A 146 -14.62 6.31 8.03
C ARG A 146 -13.38 6.60 7.19
N THR A 147 -13.55 7.52 6.25
CA THR A 147 -12.47 8.14 5.48
C THR A 147 -12.40 9.64 5.79
N LYS A 148 -11.20 10.22 5.76
CA LYS A 148 -10.96 11.66 5.95
C LYS A 148 -9.85 12.11 5.01
N ILE A 149 -9.96 13.31 4.47
CA ILE A 149 -8.87 14.00 3.78
C ILE A 149 -8.22 14.95 4.79
N VAL A 150 -6.88 14.94 4.84
CA VAL A 150 -6.10 15.72 5.81
C VAL A 150 -4.85 16.33 5.16
N SER A 151 -4.25 17.31 5.81
CA SER A 151 -2.93 17.82 5.43
C SER A 151 -1.88 16.70 5.53
N PRO A 152 -0.83 16.71 4.69
CA PRO A 152 0.29 15.78 4.81
C PRO A 152 1.00 15.81 6.16
N THR A 153 0.88 16.92 6.89
CA THR A 153 1.49 17.15 8.20
C THR A 153 0.57 16.87 9.38
N ASP A 154 -0.69 16.48 9.12
CA ASP A 154 -1.65 16.13 10.19
C ASP A 154 -1.35 14.74 10.76
N LEU A 155 -0.50 14.70 11.78
CA LEU A 155 -0.16 13.46 12.48
C LEU A 155 -1.23 13.01 13.50
N SER A 156 -2.25 13.81 13.77
CA SER A 156 -3.34 13.44 14.70
C SER A 156 -4.10 12.20 14.25
N VAL A 157 -4.02 11.86 12.96
CA VAL A 157 -4.58 10.62 12.41
C VAL A 157 -3.96 9.37 13.00
N LEU A 158 -2.75 9.45 13.56
CA LEU A 158 -2.01 8.37 14.21
C LEU A 158 -2.21 8.31 15.72
N ASP A 159 -2.93 9.27 16.31
CA ASP A 159 -3.17 9.34 17.74
C ASP A 159 -3.76 8.04 18.28
N ARG A 160 -3.41 7.71 19.53
CA ARG A 160 -3.99 6.58 20.24
C ARG A 160 -5.47 6.81 20.50
N VAL A 161 -6.25 5.76 20.27
CA VAL A 161 -7.68 5.71 20.60
C VAL A 161 -7.97 4.55 21.57
N ARG A 162 -9.17 4.48 22.11
CA ARG A 162 -9.55 3.46 23.10
C ARG A 162 -9.68 2.03 22.56
N HIS A 163 -9.51 1.83 21.26
CA HIS A 163 -9.63 0.53 20.61
C HIS A 163 -8.48 0.33 19.62
N ASP A 164 -8.22 -0.92 19.26
CA ASP A 164 -7.19 -1.25 18.30
C ASP A 164 -7.63 -0.87 16.89
N ARG A 165 -6.82 -0.08 16.21
CA ARG A 165 -7.15 0.58 14.96
C ARG A 165 -6.05 0.34 13.92
N LEU A 166 -6.47 0.21 12.66
CA LEU A 166 -5.57 0.31 11.51
C LEU A 166 -5.95 1.56 10.72
N VAL A 167 -4.94 2.33 10.37
CA VAL A 167 -5.03 3.51 9.51
C VAL A 167 -4.32 3.20 8.20
N LEU A 168 -5.02 3.41 7.08
CA LEU A 168 -4.40 3.39 5.76
C LEU A 168 -4.27 4.83 5.26
N SER A 169 -3.14 5.19 4.65
CA SER A 169 -2.93 6.52 4.10
C SER A 169 -2.35 6.48 2.68
N ALA A 170 -2.78 7.42 1.85
CA ALA A 170 -2.26 7.60 0.50
C ALA A 170 -2.34 9.07 0.08
N CYS A 171 -1.61 9.44 -0.98
CA CYS A 171 -1.66 10.78 -1.56
C CYS A 171 -3.05 11.13 -2.10
N HIS A 172 -3.47 12.40 -1.99
CA HIS A 172 -4.74 12.93 -2.49
C HIS A 172 -4.56 14.36 -3.02
N PRO A 173 -5.33 14.75 -4.06
CA PRO A 173 -6.05 13.90 -5.01
C PRO A 173 -5.14 13.00 -5.86
N LEU A 174 -5.71 12.20 -6.75
CA LEU A 174 -4.91 11.41 -7.70
C LEU A 174 -3.93 12.32 -8.45
N TYR A 175 -2.69 11.83 -8.64
CA TYR A 175 -1.57 12.55 -9.27
C TYR A 175 -1.08 13.80 -8.50
N SER A 176 -1.52 13.97 -7.25
CA SER A 176 -1.08 15.06 -6.37
C SER A 176 -0.70 14.52 -5.00
N ALA A 177 0.25 15.19 -4.35
CA ALA A 177 0.64 14.92 -2.97
C ALA A 177 0.26 16.07 -2.02
N ALA A 178 -0.66 16.95 -2.46
CA ALA A 178 -1.09 18.13 -1.70
C ALA A 178 -1.76 17.77 -0.37
N GLU A 179 -2.47 16.64 -0.35
CA GLU A 179 -3.22 16.13 0.80
C GLU A 179 -2.97 14.64 0.99
N ARG A 180 -3.55 14.08 2.06
CA ARG A 180 -3.62 12.63 2.30
C ARG A 180 -5.08 12.21 2.45
N ILE A 181 -5.45 11.14 1.76
CA ILE A 181 -6.65 10.38 2.07
C ILE A 181 -6.31 9.33 3.11
N VAL A 182 -7.09 9.30 4.18
CA VAL A 182 -6.86 8.44 5.34
C VAL A 182 -8.11 7.64 5.64
N VAL A 183 -7.98 6.32 5.65
CA VAL A 183 -9.04 5.38 6.00
C VAL A 183 -8.81 4.84 7.39
N PHE A 184 -9.75 5.04 8.27
CA PHE A 184 -9.75 4.52 9.64
C PHE A 184 -10.54 3.22 9.71
N SER A 185 -9.98 2.21 10.34
CA SER A 185 -10.64 0.92 10.51
C SER A 185 -10.39 0.34 11.90
N ARG A 186 -11.41 -0.28 12.48
CA ARG A 186 -11.36 -0.89 13.81
C ARG A 186 -11.08 -2.38 13.71
N LEU A 187 -10.27 -2.90 14.62
CA LEU A 187 -10.06 -4.33 14.75
C LEU A 187 -11.37 -5.02 15.16
N ALA A 188 -11.82 -5.95 14.32
CA ALA A 188 -13.05 -6.71 14.52
C ALA A 188 -12.79 -8.14 15.00
N ARG A 189 -11.68 -8.77 14.56
CA ARG A 189 -11.36 -10.16 14.91
C ARG A 189 -9.85 -10.41 14.89
N ARG A 190 -9.39 -11.27 15.80
CA ARG A 190 -8.04 -11.86 15.86
C ARG A 190 -8.14 -13.35 15.57
N GLY A 191 -7.15 -13.90 14.89
CA GLY A 191 -7.04 -15.32 14.59
C GLY A 191 -5.59 -15.80 14.58
N PRO A 192 -5.36 -17.11 14.47
CA PRO A 192 -4.02 -17.66 14.36
C PRO A 192 -3.34 -17.22 13.05
N PRO A 193 -2.00 -17.32 12.96
CA PRO A 193 -1.26 -17.00 11.74
C PRO A 193 -1.74 -17.80 10.53
N ARG A 194 -1.80 -17.16 9.37
CA ARG A 194 -2.16 -17.79 8.07
C ARG A 194 -0.99 -17.88 7.10
N VAL A 195 0.05 -17.08 7.30
CA VAL A 195 1.18 -16.93 6.36
C VAL A 195 1.95 -18.24 6.15
N THR A 196 1.91 -19.16 7.12
CA THR A 196 2.63 -20.45 7.08
C THR A 196 1.83 -21.59 6.47
N ARG A 197 0.59 -21.41 5.98
CA ARG A 197 -0.32 -22.51 5.59
C ARG A 197 -0.58 -22.68 4.10
N ARG A 198 0.13 -21.98 3.21
CA ARG A 198 0.05 -22.23 1.77
C ARG A 198 1.44 -22.58 1.24
N GLY A 199 1.80 -23.87 1.44
CA GLY A 199 2.74 -24.57 0.60
C GLY A 199 2.10 -24.89 -0.75
#